data_1198851c60b74870436a271de2916cd3
#
_entry.id   1198851c60b74870436a271de2916cd3
#
_cell.length_a   1.000
_cell.length_b   1.000
_cell.length_c   1.000
_cell.angle_alpha   90.00
_cell.angle_beta   90.00
_cell.angle_gamma   90.00
#
_symmetry.space_group_name_H-M   'P 1'
#
loop_
_entity.id
_entity.type
_entity.pdbx_description
1 polymer ?
#
loop_
_entity_poly.entity_id
_entity_poly.type
_entity_poly.pdbx_seq_one_letter_code
_entity_poly.pdbx_strand_id
1 'polypeptide(L)'
;SSPKQLPGTWSSGYNSIACGRHGGQGAVQADGVLKLWGNNQYGQLGQSNNTLYSSPVQVGTDTDWKACFASGLSCGGTKTAGTLWSWGRNNNGQLGHNSLTDRVAPFQVGTDTGWDSISGGWDGNLAFLKENGTLWVTGDNYYGQLGQNQAYAPSNKARSSPVQIPGTNWAKTNQAVGFQESFGLKTDGTLWAWQYNGEGALGQNSNVSNNSFYSSPVQIPGTNWSDISCRYKAAVASKTDGTWWVWGSNAEGQLGLSQATPVKLSSPTQIPGVWSQIISGHAAMLGFKA
;
A
#
# COMPACT_ATOMS: atom_id res chain seq x y z
N SER A 1 -14.45 23.17 8.44
CA SER A 1 -14.74 23.35 7.01
C SER A 1 -15.48 22.14 6.48
N SER A 2 -16.56 22.36 5.73
CA SER A 2 -17.34 21.28 5.11
C SER A 2 -16.57 20.64 3.95
N PRO A 3 -16.74 19.34 3.68
CA PRO A 3 -16.24 18.71 2.47
C PRO A 3 -16.74 19.46 1.23
N LYS A 4 -15.86 19.64 0.25
CA LYS A 4 -16.22 20.23 -1.05
C LYS A 4 -15.99 19.21 -2.14
N GLN A 5 -16.91 19.14 -3.07
CA GLN A 5 -16.80 18.30 -4.26
C GLN A 5 -15.68 18.85 -5.16
N LEU A 6 -14.79 17.96 -5.60
CA LEU A 6 -13.82 18.28 -6.65
C LEU A 6 -14.52 18.29 -8.01
N PRO A 7 -14.26 19.31 -8.85
CA PRO A 7 -14.86 19.37 -10.18
C PRO A 7 -14.31 18.26 -11.09
N GLY A 8 -15.18 17.71 -11.93
CA GLY A 8 -14.83 16.67 -12.91
C GLY A 8 -15.53 15.33 -12.66
N THR A 9 -15.48 14.46 -13.65
CA THR A 9 -15.94 13.07 -13.56
C THR A 9 -14.77 12.18 -13.24
N TRP A 10 -14.82 11.51 -12.09
CA TRP A 10 -13.73 10.68 -11.58
C TRP A 10 -14.00 9.20 -11.84
N SER A 11 -12.96 8.45 -12.16
CA SER A 11 -13.04 7.01 -12.32
C SER A 11 -13.43 6.35 -10.99
N SER A 12 -14.31 5.36 -11.05
CA SER A 12 -14.69 4.49 -9.93
C SER A 12 -13.83 3.21 -9.88
N GLY A 13 -12.85 3.09 -10.77
CA GLY A 13 -11.97 1.93 -10.83
C GLY A 13 -11.14 1.73 -9.57
N TYR A 14 -10.74 0.49 -9.34
CA TYR A 14 -9.83 0.15 -8.26
C TYR A 14 -8.49 0.91 -8.41
N ASN A 15 -7.98 1.49 -7.32
CA ASN A 15 -6.79 2.35 -7.31
C ASN A 15 -6.88 3.59 -8.23
N SER A 16 -8.08 4.09 -8.50
CA SER A 16 -8.26 5.35 -9.22
C SER A 16 -8.11 6.59 -8.32
N ILE A 17 -8.08 6.41 -6.99
CA ILE A 17 -7.89 7.48 -6.00
C ILE A 17 -6.69 7.13 -5.12
N ALA A 18 -5.85 8.10 -4.87
CA ALA A 18 -4.64 7.96 -4.07
C ALA A 18 -4.51 9.08 -3.04
N CYS A 19 -4.13 8.71 -1.81
CA CYS A 19 -3.87 9.65 -0.72
C CYS A 19 -2.56 9.32 -0.03
N GLY A 20 -1.60 10.24 -0.09
CA GLY A 20 -0.31 10.11 0.57
C GLY A 20 -0.27 10.82 1.93
N ARG A 21 0.53 10.29 2.86
CA ARG A 21 0.67 10.83 4.23
C ARG A 21 1.16 12.27 4.29
N HIS A 22 2.11 12.63 3.43
CA HIS A 22 2.72 13.97 3.42
C HIS A 22 1.99 14.96 2.50
N GLY A 23 0.69 14.72 2.26
CA GLY A 23 -0.19 15.67 1.60
C GLY A 23 -0.23 15.57 0.08
N GLY A 24 0.41 14.56 -0.53
CA GLY A 24 0.19 14.26 -1.96
C GLY A 24 -1.12 13.50 -2.12
N GLN A 25 -1.97 13.97 -3.03
CA GLN A 25 -3.25 13.32 -3.34
C GLN A 25 -3.41 13.23 -4.85
N GLY A 26 -4.19 12.27 -5.31
CA GLY A 26 -4.40 12.06 -6.72
C GLY A 26 -5.66 11.31 -7.07
N ALA A 27 -6.11 11.47 -8.30
CA ALA A 27 -7.17 10.69 -8.86
C ALA A 27 -7.08 10.63 -10.38
N VAL A 28 -7.54 9.52 -10.95
CA VAL A 28 -7.72 9.33 -12.38
C VAL A 28 -9.14 9.73 -12.75
N GLN A 29 -9.30 10.59 -13.76
CA GLN A 29 -10.60 10.94 -14.31
C GLN A 29 -11.14 9.84 -15.23
N ALA A 30 -12.43 9.83 -15.49
CA ALA A 30 -13.09 8.85 -16.35
C ALA A 30 -12.57 8.84 -17.80
N ASP A 31 -11.96 9.94 -18.24
CA ASP A 31 -11.31 10.10 -19.54
C ASP A 31 -9.83 9.67 -19.53
N GLY A 32 -9.34 9.05 -18.44
CA GLY A 32 -7.98 8.58 -18.31
C GLY A 32 -6.95 9.66 -17.94
N VAL A 33 -7.36 10.88 -17.63
CA VAL A 33 -6.46 11.95 -17.18
C VAL A 33 -6.10 11.73 -15.71
N LEU A 34 -4.81 11.69 -15.39
CA LEU A 34 -4.32 11.68 -14.01
C LEU A 34 -4.15 13.12 -13.50
N LYS A 35 -4.73 13.39 -12.34
CA LYS A 35 -4.55 14.66 -11.62
C LYS A 35 -3.98 14.42 -10.23
N LEU A 36 -2.98 15.23 -9.88
CA LEU A 36 -2.35 15.23 -8.55
C LEU A 36 -2.39 16.63 -7.95
N TRP A 37 -2.34 16.72 -6.62
CA TRP A 37 -2.24 17.98 -5.87
C TRP A 37 -1.65 17.74 -4.48
N GLY A 38 -1.25 18.82 -3.81
CA GLY A 38 -0.67 18.80 -2.48
C GLY A 38 0.84 19.08 -2.48
N ASN A 39 1.58 18.40 -1.62
CA ASN A 39 3.02 18.57 -1.47
C ASN A 39 3.79 18.07 -2.70
N ASN A 40 4.82 18.82 -3.09
CA ASN A 40 5.67 18.51 -4.25
C ASN A 40 7.17 18.69 -3.98
N GLN A 41 7.59 18.60 -2.74
CA GLN A 41 8.99 18.87 -2.36
C GLN A 41 10.01 18.00 -3.10
N TYR A 42 9.60 16.77 -3.49
CA TYR A 42 10.44 15.81 -4.22
C TYR A 42 9.98 15.58 -5.67
N GLY A 43 9.13 16.45 -6.21
CA GLY A 43 8.56 16.28 -7.54
C GLY A 43 7.47 15.21 -7.62
N GLN A 44 6.90 14.77 -6.48
CA GLN A 44 5.89 13.71 -6.43
C GLN A 44 4.58 14.04 -7.15
N LEU A 45 4.34 15.28 -7.54
CA LEU A 45 3.20 15.65 -8.38
C LEU A 45 3.47 15.50 -9.89
N GLY A 46 4.70 15.14 -10.30
CA GLY A 46 5.03 14.86 -11.71
C GLY A 46 4.98 16.08 -12.64
N GLN A 47 5.17 17.28 -12.12
CA GLN A 47 5.02 18.55 -12.85
C GLN A 47 6.34 19.10 -13.41
N SER A 48 7.41 18.29 -13.44
CA SER A 48 8.77 18.72 -13.82
C SER A 48 9.32 19.87 -12.97
N ASN A 49 8.76 20.05 -11.77
CA ASN A 49 9.16 21.04 -10.78
C ASN A 49 8.83 20.55 -9.37
N ASN A 50 9.19 21.37 -8.36
CA ASN A 50 8.92 21.08 -6.94
C ASN A 50 7.89 22.04 -6.32
N THR A 51 7.06 22.70 -7.14
CA THR A 51 6.03 23.63 -6.67
C THR A 51 4.85 22.89 -6.09
N LEU A 52 4.39 23.29 -4.90
CA LEU A 52 3.16 22.80 -4.29
C LEU A 52 1.92 23.27 -5.08
N TYR A 53 0.95 22.40 -5.26
CA TYR A 53 -0.32 22.72 -5.90
C TYR A 53 -1.48 22.43 -4.95
N SER A 54 -2.23 23.47 -4.58
CA SER A 54 -3.41 23.34 -3.70
C SER A 54 -4.70 22.90 -4.43
N SER A 55 -4.64 22.78 -5.75
CA SER A 55 -5.72 22.33 -6.62
C SER A 55 -5.25 21.23 -7.56
N PRO A 56 -6.13 20.32 -8.03
CA PRO A 56 -5.76 19.27 -8.94
C PRO A 56 -5.10 19.80 -10.23
N VAL A 57 -3.87 19.35 -10.52
CA VAL A 57 -3.14 19.64 -11.77
C VAL A 57 -2.95 18.35 -12.55
N GLN A 58 -3.03 18.42 -13.87
CA GLN A 58 -2.82 17.28 -14.75
C GLN A 58 -1.36 16.86 -14.76
N VAL A 59 -1.11 15.56 -14.74
CA VAL A 59 0.21 14.96 -14.85
C VAL A 59 0.53 14.72 -16.33
N GLY A 60 1.44 15.49 -16.88
CA GLY A 60 1.78 15.39 -18.31
C GLY A 60 0.60 15.70 -19.23
N THR A 61 0.57 15.07 -20.40
CA THR A 61 -0.50 15.22 -21.40
C THR A 61 -1.26 13.91 -21.69
N ASP A 62 -0.86 12.83 -21.04
CA ASP A 62 -1.40 11.49 -21.29
C ASP A 62 -2.83 11.34 -20.74
N THR A 63 -3.65 10.58 -21.46
CA THR A 63 -5.07 10.32 -21.14
C THR A 63 -5.36 8.82 -21.08
N ASP A 64 -4.37 8.00 -20.80
CA ASP A 64 -4.44 6.55 -20.76
C ASP A 64 -4.09 5.95 -19.39
N TRP A 65 -4.14 6.76 -18.32
CA TRP A 65 -3.93 6.28 -16.96
C TRP A 65 -5.08 5.38 -16.51
N LYS A 66 -4.71 4.19 -16.00
CA LYS A 66 -5.65 3.16 -15.48
C LYS A 66 -5.77 3.24 -13.96
N ALA A 67 -4.63 3.36 -13.29
CA ALA A 67 -4.55 3.42 -11.82
C ALA A 67 -3.49 4.41 -11.37
N CYS A 68 -3.62 4.93 -10.16
CA CYS A 68 -2.62 5.79 -9.55
C CYS A 68 -2.38 5.41 -8.09
N PHE A 69 -1.22 5.77 -7.62
CA PHE A 69 -0.81 5.65 -6.24
C PHE A 69 -0.04 6.89 -5.79
N ALA A 70 -0.29 7.34 -4.57
CA ALA A 70 0.49 8.37 -3.91
C ALA A 70 0.94 7.87 -2.55
N SER A 71 2.24 7.76 -2.33
CA SER A 71 2.83 7.62 -1.00
C SER A 71 3.06 9.00 -0.37
N GLY A 72 3.77 9.03 0.75
CA GLY A 72 4.17 10.30 1.33
C GLY A 72 5.03 11.15 0.38
N LEU A 73 5.96 10.56 -0.33
CA LEU A 73 7.04 11.26 -1.05
C LEU A 73 7.24 10.77 -2.49
N SER A 74 6.56 9.70 -2.90
CA SER A 74 6.65 9.12 -4.24
C SER A 74 5.25 8.86 -4.78
N CYS A 75 5.09 8.92 -6.08
CA CYS A 75 3.87 8.61 -6.80
C CYS A 75 4.14 7.63 -7.94
N GLY A 76 3.09 7.04 -8.44
CA GLY A 76 3.15 6.16 -9.60
C GLY A 76 1.79 5.85 -10.16
N GLY A 77 1.77 5.13 -11.26
CA GLY A 77 0.55 4.69 -11.91
C GLY A 77 0.80 3.65 -12.98
N THR A 78 -0.26 2.99 -13.36
CA THR A 78 -0.29 2.10 -14.53
C THR A 78 -1.12 2.73 -15.63
N LYS A 79 -0.76 2.44 -16.87
CA LYS A 79 -1.51 2.85 -18.06
C LYS A 79 -2.28 1.69 -18.66
N THR A 80 -3.26 1.98 -19.50
CA THR A 80 -4.10 0.97 -20.17
C THR A 80 -3.31 0.01 -21.04
N ALA A 81 -2.14 0.43 -21.54
CA ALA A 81 -1.19 -0.44 -22.25
C ALA A 81 -0.43 -1.41 -21.32
N GLY A 82 -0.73 -1.40 -20.01
CA GLY A 82 -0.07 -2.23 -19.00
C GLY A 82 1.35 -1.78 -18.66
N THR A 83 1.76 -0.56 -18.98
CA THR A 83 3.06 0.02 -18.58
C THR A 83 3.00 0.59 -17.18
N LEU A 84 4.13 0.51 -16.46
CA LEU A 84 4.30 1.00 -15.09
C LEU A 84 5.13 2.28 -15.09
N TRP A 85 4.71 3.26 -14.31
CA TRP A 85 5.35 4.57 -14.20
C TRP A 85 5.48 4.99 -12.73
N SER A 86 6.60 5.63 -12.37
CA SER A 86 6.83 6.14 -11.03
C SER A 86 7.67 7.40 -11.03
N TRP A 87 7.50 8.25 -10.02
CA TRP A 87 8.22 9.51 -9.86
C TRP A 87 8.18 9.99 -8.39
N GLY A 88 8.90 11.07 -8.08
CA GLY A 88 9.08 11.58 -6.73
C GLY A 88 10.43 11.18 -6.14
N ARG A 89 10.47 11.02 -4.82
CA ARG A 89 11.66 10.63 -4.06
C ARG A 89 12.13 9.22 -4.39
N ASN A 90 13.47 9.03 -4.47
CA ASN A 90 14.08 7.76 -4.86
C ASN A 90 15.34 7.37 -4.08
N ASN A 91 15.59 7.96 -2.93
CA ASN A 91 16.81 7.72 -2.16
C ASN A 91 17.01 6.26 -1.70
N ASN A 92 15.94 5.46 -1.67
CA ASN A 92 15.96 4.02 -1.37
C ASN A 92 15.74 3.14 -2.63
N GLY A 93 15.77 3.72 -3.84
CA GLY A 93 15.50 2.99 -5.08
C GLY A 93 14.03 2.60 -5.27
N GLN A 94 13.12 3.18 -4.49
CA GLN A 94 11.70 2.81 -4.49
C GLN A 94 11.01 3.00 -5.83
N LEU A 95 11.50 3.88 -6.69
CA LEU A 95 10.92 4.11 -8.01
C LEU A 95 11.18 2.95 -9.01
N GLY A 96 12.12 2.07 -8.73
CA GLY A 96 12.35 0.89 -9.56
C GLY A 96 13.12 1.14 -10.86
N HIS A 97 13.79 2.29 -11.00
CA HIS A 97 14.48 2.72 -12.24
C HIS A 97 15.94 2.29 -12.34
N ASN A 98 16.38 1.32 -11.53
CA ASN A 98 17.80 0.96 -11.38
C ASN A 98 18.70 2.16 -11.02
N SER A 99 18.18 3.09 -10.25
CA SER A 99 18.79 4.36 -9.85
C SER A 99 18.32 4.76 -8.47
N LEU A 100 19.05 5.66 -7.80
CA LEU A 100 18.66 6.31 -6.54
C LEU A 100 18.28 7.79 -6.74
N THR A 101 18.19 8.24 -8.00
CA THR A 101 17.91 9.64 -8.33
C THR A 101 16.41 9.91 -8.32
N ASP A 102 16.00 10.97 -7.64
CA ASP A 102 14.63 11.48 -7.66
C ASP A 102 14.15 11.81 -9.08
N ARG A 103 12.86 11.70 -9.31
CA ARG A 103 12.23 12.02 -10.59
C ARG A 103 11.09 13.02 -10.39
N VAL A 104 11.20 14.17 -11.01
CA VAL A 104 10.19 15.25 -10.92
C VAL A 104 9.08 15.14 -11.97
N ALA A 105 9.16 14.15 -12.84
CA ALA A 105 8.19 13.82 -13.89
C ALA A 105 8.01 12.30 -13.98
N PRO A 106 6.86 11.81 -14.50
CA PRO A 106 6.65 10.38 -14.73
C PRO A 106 7.77 9.77 -15.56
N PHE A 107 8.29 8.64 -15.07
CA PHE A 107 9.33 7.87 -15.73
C PHE A 107 8.91 6.39 -15.76
N GLN A 108 9.01 5.74 -16.92
CA GLN A 108 8.60 4.36 -17.09
C GLN A 108 9.54 3.40 -16.35
N VAL A 109 8.98 2.44 -15.63
CA VAL A 109 9.72 1.39 -14.93
C VAL A 109 9.93 0.21 -15.87
N GLY A 110 11.14 0.08 -16.37
CA GLY A 110 11.49 -0.98 -17.33
C GLY A 110 10.70 -0.89 -18.63
N THR A 111 10.67 -2.01 -19.36
CA THR A 111 9.95 -2.15 -20.64
C THR A 111 8.83 -3.19 -20.59
N ASP A 112 8.66 -3.84 -19.44
CA ASP A 112 7.62 -4.84 -19.22
C ASP A 112 6.23 -4.22 -19.33
N THR A 113 5.28 -5.04 -19.79
CA THR A 113 3.85 -4.75 -19.81
C THR A 113 3.07 -5.73 -18.94
N GLY A 114 1.75 -5.58 -18.90
CA GLY A 114 0.88 -6.41 -18.05
C GLY A 114 0.90 -6.01 -16.57
N TRP A 115 1.33 -4.80 -16.25
CA TRP A 115 1.17 -4.23 -14.93
C TRP A 115 -0.29 -3.81 -14.72
N ASP A 116 -0.92 -4.35 -13.66
CA ASP A 116 -2.32 -4.08 -13.32
C ASP A 116 -2.45 -2.93 -12.34
N SER A 117 -1.76 -3.01 -11.23
CA SER A 117 -1.91 -2.06 -10.15
C SER A 117 -0.60 -1.77 -9.43
N ILE A 118 -0.60 -0.64 -8.71
CA ILE A 118 0.52 -0.16 -7.90
C ILE A 118 -0.01 0.22 -6.52
N SER A 119 0.77 -0.09 -5.50
CA SER A 119 0.55 0.35 -4.13
C SER A 119 1.90 0.66 -3.48
N GLY A 120 1.90 1.19 -2.27
CA GLY A 120 3.16 1.42 -1.59
C GLY A 120 2.99 1.81 -0.14
N GLY A 121 4.10 1.65 0.56
CA GLY A 121 4.22 1.95 1.98
C GLY A 121 4.62 3.40 2.25
N TRP A 122 4.90 3.63 3.52
CA TRP A 122 5.03 4.97 4.05
C TRP A 122 6.25 5.76 3.55
N ASP A 123 7.42 5.14 3.47
CA ASP A 123 8.68 5.89 3.27
C ASP A 123 9.74 5.19 2.41
N GLY A 124 9.41 4.37 1.46
CA GLY A 124 10.47 3.89 0.62
C GLY A 124 10.28 2.54 -0.04
N ASN A 125 9.04 2.08 -0.15
CA ASN A 125 8.73 0.86 -0.89
C ASN A 125 7.52 1.07 -1.79
N LEU A 126 7.59 0.52 -2.99
CA LEU A 126 6.46 0.37 -3.89
C LEU A 126 6.24 -1.12 -4.18
N ALA A 127 4.99 -1.49 -4.32
CA ALA A 127 4.59 -2.82 -4.74
C ALA A 127 3.75 -2.74 -6.02
N PHE A 128 3.96 -3.70 -6.89
CA PHE A 128 3.40 -3.75 -8.23
C PHE A 128 2.80 -5.12 -8.49
N LEU A 129 1.55 -5.17 -8.89
CA LEU A 129 0.89 -6.41 -9.29
C LEU A 129 0.83 -6.49 -10.82
N LYS A 130 1.18 -7.66 -11.35
CA LYS A 130 0.93 -7.99 -12.77
C LYS A 130 -0.39 -8.74 -12.94
N GLU A 131 -0.98 -8.63 -14.12
CA GLU A 131 -2.22 -9.33 -14.51
C GLU A 131 -2.10 -10.86 -14.39
N ASN A 132 -0.87 -11.39 -14.50
CA ASN A 132 -0.58 -12.81 -14.31
C ASN A 132 -0.51 -13.23 -12.82
N GLY A 133 -0.86 -12.38 -11.90
CA GLY A 133 -0.86 -12.65 -10.45
C GLY A 133 0.53 -12.70 -9.81
N THR A 134 1.57 -12.15 -10.43
CA THR A 134 2.88 -11.99 -9.79
C THR A 134 2.99 -10.64 -9.09
N LEU A 135 3.48 -10.64 -7.85
CA LEU A 135 3.68 -9.44 -7.02
C LEU A 135 5.16 -9.07 -7.00
N TRP A 136 5.46 -7.81 -7.23
CA TRP A 136 6.80 -7.25 -7.30
C TRP A 136 6.96 -6.08 -6.35
N VAL A 137 8.15 -5.86 -5.85
CA VAL A 137 8.45 -4.79 -4.88
C VAL A 137 9.78 -4.12 -5.20
N THR A 138 9.92 -2.85 -4.78
CA THR A 138 11.15 -2.06 -4.83
C THR A 138 11.35 -1.29 -3.54
N GLY A 139 12.54 -0.74 -3.36
CA GLY A 139 12.86 0.16 -2.26
C GLY A 139 13.58 -0.48 -1.11
N ASP A 140 13.36 0.02 0.10
CA ASP A 140 14.06 -0.37 1.31
C ASP A 140 13.80 -1.83 1.71
N ASN A 141 14.84 -2.48 2.28
CA ASN A 141 14.76 -3.85 2.81
C ASN A 141 15.32 -3.99 4.23
N TYR A 142 15.40 -2.90 4.97
CA TYR A 142 16.01 -2.92 6.30
C TYR A 142 15.26 -3.87 7.26
N TYR A 143 13.93 -3.94 7.14
CA TYR A 143 13.06 -4.80 7.95
C TYR A 143 12.52 -6.03 7.20
N GLY A 144 13.08 -6.40 6.05
CA GLY A 144 12.59 -7.51 5.24
C GLY A 144 11.36 -7.16 4.38
N GLN A 145 11.14 -5.87 4.09
CA GLN A 145 9.97 -5.36 3.33
C GLN A 145 9.82 -6.02 1.97
N LEU A 146 10.94 -6.42 1.36
CA LEU A 146 10.91 -7.02 0.03
C LEU A 146 10.51 -8.50 0.01
N GLY A 147 10.29 -9.12 1.17
CA GLY A 147 9.80 -10.50 1.24
C GLY A 147 10.73 -11.55 0.61
N GLN A 148 12.05 -11.30 0.53
CA GLN A 148 13.03 -12.08 -0.22
C GLN A 148 13.77 -13.12 0.62
N ASN A 149 13.27 -13.51 1.80
CA ASN A 149 13.94 -14.39 2.75
C ASN A 149 15.35 -13.90 3.15
N GLN A 150 15.54 -12.60 3.15
CA GLN A 150 16.78 -11.99 3.62
C GLN A 150 16.60 -11.53 5.06
N ALA A 151 17.38 -12.11 5.97
CA ALA A 151 17.36 -11.74 7.37
C ALA A 151 17.68 -10.24 7.55
N TYR A 152 17.10 -9.66 8.60
CA TYR A 152 17.44 -8.32 9.04
C TYR A 152 18.97 -8.18 9.17
N ALA A 153 19.53 -7.31 8.36
CA ALA A 153 20.94 -6.92 8.46
C ALA A 153 21.10 -5.50 7.91
N PRO A 154 21.96 -4.68 8.51
CA PRO A 154 22.27 -3.33 7.99
C PRO A 154 22.83 -3.34 6.55
N SER A 155 23.30 -4.49 6.07
CA SER A 155 23.77 -4.72 4.70
C SER A 155 22.67 -5.14 3.73
N ASN A 156 21.45 -5.40 4.18
CA ASN A 156 20.32 -5.74 3.31
C ASN A 156 19.90 -4.50 2.54
N LYS A 157 20.50 -4.40 1.36
CA LYS A 157 20.38 -3.22 0.52
C LYS A 157 18.99 -3.11 -0.08
N ALA A 158 18.50 -1.89 -0.13
CA ALA A 158 17.38 -1.49 -0.97
C ALA A 158 17.51 -2.03 -2.41
N ARG A 159 16.38 -2.28 -3.05
CA ARG A 159 16.34 -2.69 -4.46
C ARG A 159 15.82 -1.52 -5.30
N SER A 160 16.66 -1.07 -6.21
CA SER A 160 16.33 -0.01 -7.17
C SER A 160 15.71 -0.54 -8.47
N SER A 161 15.51 -1.85 -8.56
CA SER A 161 14.76 -2.53 -9.64
C SER A 161 13.71 -3.44 -9.02
N PRO A 162 12.55 -3.67 -9.66
CA PRO A 162 11.54 -4.57 -9.15
C PRO A 162 12.07 -5.99 -8.92
N VAL A 163 11.78 -6.55 -7.74
CA VAL A 163 12.06 -7.95 -7.39
C VAL A 163 10.75 -8.65 -7.09
N GLN A 164 10.59 -9.88 -7.59
CA GLN A 164 9.35 -10.63 -7.40
C GLN A 164 9.26 -11.20 -5.98
N ILE A 165 8.12 -11.00 -5.34
CA ILE A 165 7.78 -11.72 -4.10
C ILE A 165 7.50 -13.18 -4.43
N PRO A 166 8.02 -14.15 -3.66
CA PRO A 166 7.78 -15.56 -3.90
C PRO A 166 6.30 -15.92 -3.99
N GLY A 167 5.96 -16.77 -4.95
CA GLY A 167 4.60 -17.24 -5.18
C GLY A 167 3.89 -16.47 -6.30
N THR A 168 2.73 -17.00 -6.63
CA THR A 168 1.83 -16.50 -7.68
C THR A 168 0.40 -16.39 -7.13
N ASN A 169 -0.53 -16.01 -8.00
CA ASN A 169 -1.94 -15.84 -7.67
C ASN A 169 -2.23 -14.72 -6.65
N TRP A 170 -1.35 -13.72 -6.58
CA TRP A 170 -1.62 -12.52 -5.82
C TRP A 170 -2.76 -11.75 -6.48
N ALA A 171 -3.78 -11.39 -5.71
CA ALA A 171 -5.04 -10.85 -6.22
C ALA A 171 -5.19 -9.35 -6.03
N LYS A 172 -4.65 -8.82 -4.92
CA LYS A 172 -4.76 -7.41 -4.58
C LYS A 172 -3.47 -6.91 -3.94
N THR A 173 -3.13 -5.67 -4.26
CA THR A 173 -2.00 -4.96 -3.69
C THR A 173 -2.44 -3.92 -2.65
N ASN A 174 -3.71 -3.92 -2.24
CA ASN A 174 -4.18 -3.00 -1.21
C ASN A 174 -3.26 -3.09 -0.01
N GLN A 175 -2.42 -2.07 0.14
CA GLN A 175 -1.47 -1.91 1.22
C GLN A 175 -0.50 -3.10 1.40
N ALA A 176 -0.10 -3.73 0.28
CA ALA A 176 0.88 -4.80 0.29
C ALA A 176 2.20 -4.39 0.96
N VAL A 177 2.46 -3.09 1.11
CA VAL A 177 3.66 -2.58 1.80
C VAL A 177 3.25 -1.44 2.73
N GLY A 178 3.16 -1.71 4.03
CA GLY A 178 2.93 -0.72 5.08
C GLY A 178 4.23 -0.05 5.56
N PHE A 179 4.16 0.66 6.68
CA PHE A 179 5.35 1.24 7.33
C PHE A 179 6.25 0.16 7.91
N GLN A 180 5.68 -0.81 8.58
CA GLN A 180 6.37 -1.91 9.25
C GLN A 180 5.72 -3.27 8.97
N GLU A 181 4.63 -3.32 8.24
CA GLU A 181 3.87 -4.52 7.90
C GLU A 181 3.58 -4.55 6.40
N SER A 182 3.66 -5.72 5.82
CA SER A 182 3.27 -5.96 4.44
C SER A 182 2.27 -7.10 4.36
N PHE A 183 1.27 -6.95 3.51
CA PHE A 183 0.21 -7.94 3.32
C PHE A 183 -0.04 -8.20 1.84
N GLY A 184 -0.42 -9.42 1.53
CA GLY A 184 -0.86 -9.81 0.20
C GLY A 184 -2.01 -10.79 0.26
N LEU A 185 -3.07 -10.53 -0.49
CA LEU A 185 -4.19 -11.43 -0.67
C LEU A 185 -4.00 -12.24 -1.95
N LYS A 186 -4.29 -13.54 -1.89
CA LYS A 186 -4.30 -14.42 -3.06
C LYS A 186 -5.71 -14.70 -3.56
N THR A 187 -5.84 -15.10 -4.81
CA THR A 187 -7.12 -15.42 -5.46
C THR A 187 -7.84 -16.61 -4.84
N ASP A 188 -7.11 -17.48 -4.10
CA ASP A 188 -7.66 -18.59 -3.35
C ASP A 188 -8.23 -18.19 -1.97
N GLY A 189 -8.25 -16.88 -1.66
CA GLY A 189 -8.73 -16.35 -0.39
C GLY A 189 -7.75 -16.52 0.78
N THR A 190 -6.49 -16.87 0.53
CA THR A 190 -5.45 -16.87 1.55
C THR A 190 -4.82 -15.49 1.70
N LEU A 191 -4.61 -15.06 2.96
CA LEU A 191 -3.98 -13.79 3.30
C LEU A 191 -2.58 -14.05 3.85
N TRP A 192 -1.59 -13.29 3.39
CA TRP A 192 -0.19 -13.45 3.73
C TRP A 192 0.37 -12.14 4.29
N ALA A 193 1.32 -12.26 5.22
CA ALA A 193 1.97 -11.12 5.86
C ALA A 193 3.47 -11.34 5.99
N TRP A 194 4.25 -10.27 5.98
CA TRP A 194 5.69 -10.30 6.23
C TRP A 194 6.17 -8.95 6.78
N GLN A 195 7.44 -8.87 7.16
CA GLN A 195 8.12 -7.73 7.75
C GLN A 195 8.09 -7.76 9.29
N TYR A 196 7.84 -6.64 9.95
CA TYR A 196 7.89 -6.50 11.40
C TYR A 196 6.61 -7.05 12.07
N ASN A 197 6.78 -7.92 13.06
CA ASN A 197 5.68 -8.51 13.83
C ASN A 197 5.64 -7.99 15.29
N GLY A 198 6.19 -6.81 15.55
CA GLY A 198 5.97 -6.16 16.84
C GLY A 198 4.48 -5.89 17.03
N GLU A 199 4.02 -5.93 18.25
CA GLU A 199 2.61 -5.75 18.61
C GLU A 199 1.64 -6.81 17.99
N GLY A 200 2.17 -7.91 17.42
CA GLY A 200 1.35 -8.94 16.78
C GLY A 200 0.76 -8.53 15.43
N ALA A 201 1.32 -7.50 14.79
CA ALA A 201 0.76 -6.87 13.60
C ALA A 201 0.59 -7.83 12.41
N LEU A 202 1.35 -8.94 12.35
CA LEU A 202 1.24 -9.93 11.28
C LEU A 202 0.21 -11.04 11.54
N GLY A 203 -0.50 -11.03 12.66
CA GLY A 203 -1.58 -11.97 12.92
C GLY A 203 -1.16 -13.43 13.07
N GLN A 204 0.08 -13.74 13.47
CA GLN A 204 0.70 -15.06 13.44
C GLN A 204 0.51 -15.87 14.73
N ASN A 205 -0.36 -15.43 15.65
CA ASN A 205 -0.56 -16.08 16.96
C ASN A 205 0.75 -16.35 17.72
N SER A 206 1.74 -15.53 17.51
CA SER A 206 3.03 -15.70 18.16
C SER A 206 3.18 -14.66 19.28
N ASN A 207 3.53 -15.12 20.49
CA ASN A 207 3.97 -14.26 21.59
C ASN A 207 5.37 -13.72 21.27
N VAL A 208 5.43 -12.81 20.33
CA VAL A 208 6.72 -12.27 19.89
C VAL A 208 7.21 -11.21 20.85
N SER A 209 8.45 -11.45 21.31
CA SER A 209 9.30 -10.39 21.82
C SER A 209 9.46 -9.30 20.76
N ASN A 210 9.62 -8.06 21.16
CA ASN A 210 9.57 -6.81 20.40
C ASN A 210 10.46 -6.68 19.15
N ASN A 211 11.03 -7.76 18.57
CA ASN A 211 11.96 -7.71 17.45
C ASN A 211 11.83 -8.90 16.48
N SER A 212 10.66 -9.45 16.29
CA SER A 212 10.47 -10.52 15.31
C SER A 212 10.16 -9.95 13.93
N PHE A 213 10.95 -10.40 12.94
CA PHE A 213 10.76 -10.03 11.54
C PHE A 213 10.54 -11.30 10.71
N TYR A 214 9.62 -11.24 9.79
CA TYR A 214 9.43 -12.26 8.76
C TYR A 214 9.88 -11.68 7.43
N SER A 215 11.02 -12.15 6.95
CA SER A 215 11.59 -11.69 5.68
C SER A 215 11.03 -12.41 4.45
N SER A 216 10.05 -13.29 4.65
CA SER A 216 9.26 -13.96 3.61
C SER A 216 7.79 -13.90 3.97
N PRO A 217 6.87 -13.92 2.99
CA PRO A 217 5.46 -14.05 3.26
C PRO A 217 5.14 -15.30 4.09
N VAL A 218 4.38 -15.13 5.18
CA VAL A 218 3.79 -16.19 6.01
C VAL A 218 2.29 -16.08 5.97
N GLN A 219 1.60 -17.21 5.88
CA GLN A 219 0.14 -17.22 5.78
C GLN A 219 -0.49 -16.83 7.12
N ILE A 220 -1.45 -15.92 7.10
CA ILE A 220 -2.32 -15.63 8.24
C ILE A 220 -3.33 -16.77 8.39
N PRO A 221 -3.59 -17.27 9.62
CA PRO A 221 -4.53 -18.34 9.84
C PRO A 221 -5.92 -18.05 9.26
N GLY A 222 -6.52 -19.07 8.65
CA GLY A 222 -7.82 -19.00 8.03
C GLY A 222 -7.79 -18.78 6.52
N THR A 223 -8.96 -18.88 5.93
CA THR A 223 -9.20 -18.73 4.48
C THR A 223 -10.42 -17.83 4.25
N ASN A 224 -10.79 -17.65 2.98
CA ASN A 224 -11.91 -16.83 2.56
C ASN A 224 -11.73 -15.34 2.87
N TRP A 225 -10.48 -14.90 2.99
CA TRP A 225 -10.17 -13.48 3.10
C TRP A 225 -10.52 -12.79 1.78
N SER A 226 -11.14 -11.61 1.86
CA SER A 226 -11.60 -10.86 0.68
C SER A 226 -11.00 -9.48 0.57
N ASP A 227 -10.62 -8.86 1.69
CA ASP A 227 -9.96 -7.56 1.70
C ASP A 227 -9.06 -7.38 2.92
N ILE A 228 -8.13 -6.42 2.85
CA ILE A 228 -7.20 -6.06 3.91
C ILE A 228 -6.93 -4.56 3.89
N SER A 229 -6.94 -3.94 5.06
CA SER A 229 -6.45 -2.60 5.29
C SER A 229 -5.53 -2.60 6.50
N CYS A 230 -4.37 -2.02 6.40
CA CYS A 230 -3.42 -1.93 7.52
C CYS A 230 -2.85 -0.53 7.62
N ARG A 231 -2.60 -0.09 8.84
CA ARG A 231 -1.89 1.15 9.13
C ARG A 231 -1.39 1.15 10.57
N TYR A 232 -0.12 1.55 10.74
CA TYR A 232 0.51 1.76 12.04
C TYR A 232 0.30 0.60 13.03
N LYS A 233 0.83 -0.58 12.70
CA LYS A 233 0.86 -1.79 13.54
C LYS A 233 -0.51 -2.41 13.85
N ALA A 234 -1.56 -2.03 13.14
CA ALA A 234 -2.88 -2.63 13.25
C ALA A 234 -3.42 -2.96 11.87
N ALA A 235 -4.12 -4.07 11.77
CA ALA A 235 -4.73 -4.54 10.55
C ALA A 235 -6.21 -4.86 10.75
N VAL A 236 -6.99 -4.64 9.71
CA VAL A 236 -8.40 -5.04 9.61
C VAL A 236 -8.63 -5.73 8.27
N ALA A 237 -9.27 -6.88 8.28
CA ALA A 237 -9.57 -7.65 7.08
C ALA A 237 -11.01 -8.14 7.08
N SER A 238 -11.59 -8.29 5.90
CA SER A 238 -12.89 -8.92 5.71
C SER A 238 -12.76 -10.32 5.13
N LYS A 239 -13.79 -11.12 5.37
CA LYS A 239 -13.99 -12.41 4.70
C LYS A 239 -15.18 -12.36 3.73
N THR A 240 -15.24 -13.32 2.83
CA THR A 240 -16.33 -13.45 1.85
C THR A 240 -17.71 -13.68 2.46
N ASP A 241 -17.78 -14.10 3.73
CA ASP A 241 -19.01 -14.24 4.51
C ASP A 241 -19.49 -12.92 5.13
N GLY A 242 -18.80 -11.80 4.87
CA GLY A 242 -19.13 -10.47 5.39
C GLY A 242 -18.60 -10.20 6.80
N THR A 243 -17.88 -11.13 7.41
CA THR A 243 -17.27 -10.90 8.72
C THR A 243 -16.00 -10.04 8.63
N TRP A 244 -15.75 -9.25 9.67
CA TRP A 244 -14.59 -8.39 9.78
C TRP A 244 -13.72 -8.79 10.98
N TRP A 245 -12.40 -8.72 10.81
CA TRP A 245 -11.41 -9.22 11.76
C TRP A 245 -10.32 -8.19 11.95
N VAL A 246 -9.84 -8.03 13.19
CA VAL A 246 -8.78 -7.08 13.57
C VAL A 246 -7.68 -7.77 14.34
N TRP A 247 -6.46 -7.26 14.23
CA TRP A 247 -5.30 -7.68 15.02
C TRP A 247 -4.23 -6.59 15.04
N GLY A 248 -3.18 -6.81 15.85
CA GLY A 248 -2.08 -5.88 16.03
C GLY A 248 -2.21 -5.03 17.28
N SER A 249 -1.67 -3.82 17.24
CA SER A 249 -1.67 -2.88 18.36
C SER A 249 -3.07 -2.36 18.69
N ASN A 250 -3.35 -2.24 20.00
CA ASN A 250 -4.56 -1.61 20.53
C ASN A 250 -4.21 -0.51 21.56
N ALA A 251 -3.01 0.05 21.48
CA ALA A 251 -2.53 1.04 22.46
C ALA A 251 -3.43 2.28 22.56
N GLU A 252 -4.10 2.64 21.48
CA GLU A 252 -5.03 3.77 21.39
C GLU A 252 -6.50 3.34 21.31
N GLY A 253 -6.81 2.04 21.56
CA GLY A 253 -8.16 1.51 21.41
C GLY A 253 -8.60 1.30 19.96
N GLN A 254 -7.68 1.34 19.01
CA GLN A 254 -7.95 1.34 17.56
C GLN A 254 -8.62 0.07 17.04
N LEU A 255 -8.55 -1.06 17.77
CA LEU A 255 -9.19 -2.30 17.34
C LEU A 255 -10.71 -2.34 17.57
N GLY A 256 -11.27 -1.38 18.33
CA GLY A 256 -12.72 -1.26 18.52
C GLY A 256 -13.38 -2.42 19.27
N LEU A 257 -12.65 -3.17 20.09
CA LEU A 257 -13.13 -4.38 20.78
C LEU A 257 -13.60 -4.13 22.22
N SER A 258 -13.82 -2.90 22.62
CA SER A 258 -14.25 -2.49 23.98
C SER A 258 -13.39 -3.09 25.10
N GLN A 259 -12.12 -3.37 24.82
CA GLN A 259 -11.17 -3.90 25.80
C GLN A 259 -10.38 -2.76 26.45
N ALA A 260 -10.16 -2.86 27.76
CA ALA A 260 -9.27 -1.95 28.46
C ALA A 260 -7.82 -2.07 27.92
N THR A 261 -7.19 -0.95 27.67
CA THR A 261 -5.81 -0.85 27.14
C THR A 261 -4.76 -1.28 28.17
N PRO A 262 -3.56 -1.69 27.76
CA PRO A 262 -3.08 -1.90 26.38
C PRO A 262 -3.04 -3.39 26.00
N VAL A 263 -3.96 -3.83 25.19
CA VAL A 263 -3.96 -5.20 24.69
C VAL A 263 -3.51 -5.17 23.22
N LYS A 264 -2.52 -6.00 22.88
CA LYS A 264 -2.18 -6.32 21.50
C LYS A 264 -2.77 -7.69 21.14
N LEU A 265 -3.28 -7.83 19.96
CA LEU A 265 -3.81 -9.09 19.45
C LEU A 265 -2.86 -9.63 18.40
N SER A 266 -2.26 -10.79 18.70
CA SER A 266 -1.35 -11.46 17.76
C SER A 266 -2.08 -12.42 16.80
N SER A 267 -3.41 -12.52 16.92
CA SER A 267 -4.27 -13.33 16.05
C SER A 267 -5.45 -12.52 15.57
N PRO A 268 -5.95 -12.77 14.36
CA PRO A 268 -7.21 -12.21 13.92
C PRO A 268 -8.35 -12.47 14.91
N THR A 269 -9.03 -11.42 15.33
CA THR A 269 -10.18 -11.44 16.24
C THR A 269 -11.37 -10.81 15.56
N GLN A 270 -12.52 -11.46 15.55
CA GLN A 270 -13.71 -10.97 14.86
C GLN A 270 -14.28 -9.73 15.56
N ILE A 271 -14.63 -8.70 14.78
CA ILE A 271 -15.38 -7.54 15.24
C ILE A 271 -16.87 -7.90 15.28
N PRO A 272 -17.59 -7.64 16.40
CA PRO A 272 -19.03 -7.84 16.46
C PRO A 272 -19.79 -6.90 15.52
N GLY A 273 -20.88 -7.38 14.95
CA GLY A 273 -21.79 -6.60 14.13
C GLY A 273 -21.66 -6.87 12.64
N VAL A 274 -22.53 -6.20 11.87
CA VAL A 274 -22.57 -6.29 10.40
C VAL A 274 -22.04 -4.98 9.83
N TRP A 275 -21.02 -5.09 9.03
CA TRP A 275 -20.30 -3.93 8.48
C TRP A 275 -20.19 -4.06 6.96
N SER A 276 -20.50 -2.99 6.25
CA SER A 276 -20.30 -2.92 4.80
C SER A 276 -18.85 -2.64 4.42
N GLN A 277 -18.15 -1.85 5.25
CA GLN A 277 -16.74 -1.53 5.05
C GLN A 277 -16.08 -1.12 6.37
N ILE A 278 -14.83 -1.53 6.58
CA ILE A 278 -13.97 -0.99 7.63
C ILE A 278 -12.60 -0.67 7.02
N ILE A 279 -12.08 0.52 7.33
CA ILE A 279 -10.76 0.98 6.90
C ILE A 279 -9.92 1.37 8.10
N SER A 280 -8.63 1.10 8.02
CA SER A 280 -7.69 1.49 9.08
C SER A 280 -7.18 2.91 8.85
N GLY A 281 -7.19 3.72 9.92
CA GLY A 281 -6.49 4.98 10.04
C GLY A 281 -5.21 4.85 10.88
N HIS A 282 -4.54 5.97 11.18
CA HIS A 282 -3.29 5.97 11.97
C HIS A 282 -3.52 5.49 13.42
N ALA A 283 -4.54 6.01 14.09
CA ALA A 283 -4.85 5.71 15.49
C ALA A 283 -6.34 5.35 15.70
N ALA A 284 -7.08 5.07 14.62
CA ALA A 284 -8.49 4.70 14.69
C ALA A 284 -8.87 3.89 13.44
N MET A 285 -9.91 3.09 13.55
CA MET A 285 -10.59 2.46 12.42
C MET A 285 -11.93 3.14 12.19
N LEU A 286 -12.30 3.31 10.93
CA LEU A 286 -13.60 3.84 10.53
C LEU A 286 -14.42 2.72 9.90
N GLY A 287 -15.61 2.46 10.46
CA GLY A 287 -16.52 1.44 9.96
C GLY A 287 -17.84 2.03 9.49
N PHE A 288 -18.34 1.51 8.40
CA PHE A 288 -19.67 1.77 7.87
C PHE A 288 -20.57 0.56 8.14
N LYS A 289 -21.66 0.72 8.84
CA LYS A 289 -22.65 -0.35 9.04
C LYS A 289 -23.35 -0.67 7.72
N ALA A 290 -23.68 -1.94 7.55
CA ALA A 290 -24.47 -2.39 6.42
C ALA A 290 -25.94 -1.98 6.57
#